data_8b7ff3d441d06a7cb069c5d0f46d2505
#
_entry.id   8b7ff3d441d06a7cb069c5d0f46d2505
#
_cell.length_a   1.000
_cell.length_b   1.000
_cell.length_c   1.000
_cell.angle_alpha   90.00
_cell.angle_beta   90.00
_cell.angle_gamma   90.00
#
_symmetry.space_group_name_H-M   'P 1'
#
loop_
_entity.id
_entity.type
_entity.pdbx_description
1 polymer ?
#
loop_
_entity_poly.entity_id
_entity_poly.type
_entity_poly.pdbx_seq_one_letter_code
_entity_poly.pdbx_strand_id
1 'polypeptide(L)'
;PADVLFLLVNHCIARHAAQYGAGRLPTMRRIEQEGYVWARKGLLSSTSANDYLNALHAREQKYPAYMAVLQLGERKPSPSEEKYLAAWVDMGFPAETVALAYDKTVLRCHEFKWAYCNGILKRWHEKGLHTPAETAAENAAPKKEEKPSGGKNDWMKQYL
;
A
#
# COMPACT_ATOMS: atom_id res chain seq x y z
N PRO A 1 -13.12 -14.94 24.78
CA PRO A 1 -12.32 -14.89 26.02
C PRO A 1 -12.14 -13.45 26.48
N ALA A 2 -12.14 -13.21 27.80
CA ALA A 2 -12.05 -11.87 28.37
C ALA A 2 -10.73 -11.15 28.03
N ASP A 3 -9.63 -11.88 27.93
CA ASP A 3 -8.31 -11.41 27.53
C ASP A 3 -8.28 -10.86 26.10
N VAL A 4 -8.96 -11.53 25.18
CA VAL A 4 -9.10 -11.06 23.78
C VAL A 4 -9.95 -9.79 23.71
N LEU A 5 -11.03 -9.72 24.47
CA LEU A 5 -11.88 -8.51 24.57
C LEU A 5 -11.09 -7.32 25.12
N PHE A 6 -10.25 -7.55 26.13
CA PHE A 6 -9.39 -6.51 26.67
C PHE A 6 -8.42 -5.95 25.63
N LEU A 7 -7.76 -6.84 24.86
CA LEU A 7 -6.87 -6.44 23.76
C LEU A 7 -7.62 -5.68 22.68
N LEU A 8 -8.82 -6.14 22.30
CA LEU A 8 -9.67 -5.48 21.30
C LEU A 8 -10.04 -4.06 21.73
N VAL A 9 -10.52 -3.89 22.95
CA VAL A 9 -10.93 -2.59 23.46
C VAL A 9 -9.75 -1.62 23.51
N ASN A 10 -8.61 -2.06 24.04
CA ASN A 10 -7.40 -1.24 24.08
C ASN A 10 -6.92 -0.85 22.68
N HIS A 11 -6.95 -1.77 21.72
CA HIS A 11 -6.63 -1.47 20.34
C HIS A 11 -7.56 -0.42 19.75
N CYS A 12 -8.87 -0.53 19.96
CA CYS A 12 -9.84 0.46 19.49
C CYS A 12 -9.62 1.82 20.12
N ILE A 13 -9.32 1.88 21.43
CA ILE A 13 -9.02 3.14 22.14
C ILE A 13 -7.78 3.79 21.55
N ALA A 14 -6.68 3.03 21.39
CA ALA A 14 -5.44 3.54 20.85
C ALA A 14 -5.59 4.08 19.42
N ARG A 15 -6.28 3.36 18.56
CA ARG A 15 -6.56 3.82 17.17
C ARG A 15 -7.46 5.06 17.15
N HIS A 16 -8.47 5.10 18.00
CA HIS A 16 -9.37 6.26 18.07
C HIS A 16 -8.63 7.51 18.57
N ALA A 17 -7.81 7.36 19.61
CA ALA A 17 -6.99 8.45 20.13
C ALA A 17 -5.96 8.95 19.11
N ALA A 18 -5.36 8.04 18.32
CA ALA A 18 -4.44 8.40 17.25
C ALA A 18 -5.11 9.20 16.13
N GLN A 19 -6.39 8.92 15.84
CA GLN A 19 -7.13 9.56 14.75
C GLN A 19 -7.80 10.88 15.18
N TYR A 20 -8.35 10.95 16.41
CA TYR A 20 -9.21 12.04 16.85
C TYR A 20 -8.65 12.83 18.05
N GLY A 21 -7.49 12.46 18.55
CA GLY A 21 -6.81 13.06 19.69
C GLY A 21 -7.02 12.29 21.00
N ALA A 22 -6.08 12.51 21.92
CA ALA A 22 -6.09 11.87 23.23
C ALA A 22 -7.35 12.24 24.02
N GLY A 23 -7.89 11.28 24.80
CA GLY A 23 -9.07 11.47 25.64
C GLY A 23 -10.42 11.25 24.95
N ARG A 24 -10.45 11.04 23.62
CA ARG A 24 -11.68 10.65 22.93
C ARG A 24 -11.79 9.12 22.87
N LEU A 25 -12.91 8.61 23.36
CA LEU A 25 -13.18 7.18 23.38
C LEU A 25 -13.98 6.75 22.13
N PRO A 26 -13.74 5.54 21.60
CA PRO A 26 -14.55 4.98 20.54
C PRO A 26 -15.96 4.63 21.03
N THR A 27 -16.93 4.68 20.14
CA THR A 27 -18.29 4.20 20.45
C THR A 27 -18.32 2.68 20.56
N MET A 28 -19.26 2.15 21.33
CA MET A 28 -19.48 0.70 21.45
C MET A 28 -19.70 0.05 20.07
N ARG A 29 -20.44 0.71 19.18
CA ARG A 29 -20.66 0.24 17.81
C ARG A 29 -19.35 0.07 17.03
N ARG A 30 -18.38 0.96 17.22
CA ARG A 30 -17.08 0.85 16.56
C ARG A 30 -16.26 -0.31 17.11
N ILE A 31 -16.30 -0.52 18.42
CA ILE A 31 -15.67 -1.68 19.06
C ILE A 31 -16.28 -2.98 18.57
N GLU A 32 -17.60 -3.04 18.49
CA GLU A 32 -18.35 -4.19 17.99
C GLU A 32 -17.97 -4.51 16.53
N GLN A 33 -17.91 -3.51 15.65
CA GLN A 33 -17.51 -3.68 14.27
C GLN A 33 -16.09 -4.25 14.14
N GLU A 34 -15.16 -3.76 14.94
CA GLU A 34 -13.79 -4.30 14.97
C GLU A 34 -13.75 -5.71 15.55
N GLY A 35 -14.61 -6.02 16.54
CA GLY A 35 -14.78 -7.37 17.07
C GLY A 35 -15.23 -8.37 16.01
N TYR A 36 -16.14 -8.00 15.13
CA TYR A 36 -16.52 -8.84 13.99
C TYR A 36 -15.38 -9.04 12.99
N VAL A 37 -14.54 -8.04 12.78
CA VAL A 37 -13.34 -8.18 11.94
C VAL A 37 -12.38 -9.18 12.56
N TRP A 38 -12.14 -9.07 13.86
CA TRP A 38 -11.26 -10.01 14.58
C TRP A 38 -11.79 -11.44 14.56
N ALA A 39 -13.10 -11.60 14.76
CA ALA A 39 -13.75 -12.92 14.69
C ALA A 39 -13.57 -13.56 13.31
N ARG A 40 -13.79 -12.81 12.24
CA ARG A 40 -13.59 -13.29 10.86
C ARG A 40 -12.13 -13.65 10.55
N LYS A 41 -11.17 -13.00 11.21
CA LYS A 41 -9.74 -13.31 11.10
C LYS A 41 -9.31 -14.47 11.99
N GLY A 42 -10.20 -15.03 12.79
CA GLY A 42 -9.89 -16.12 13.71
C GLY A 42 -9.07 -15.71 14.93
N LEU A 43 -9.10 -14.43 15.33
CA LEU A 43 -8.37 -13.91 16.49
C LEU A 43 -9.14 -14.23 17.78
N LEU A 44 -9.20 -15.51 18.15
CA LEU A 44 -10.00 -16.02 19.25
C LEU A 44 -9.18 -16.34 20.52
N SER A 45 -7.87 -16.18 20.45
CA SER A 45 -6.96 -16.36 21.59
C SER A 45 -6.10 -15.13 21.79
N SER A 46 -5.63 -14.91 23.01
CA SER A 46 -4.69 -13.82 23.32
C SER A 46 -3.39 -13.92 22.51
N THR A 47 -2.91 -15.13 22.25
CA THR A 47 -1.72 -15.34 21.41
C THR A 47 -1.95 -14.87 19.98
N SER A 48 -3.03 -15.31 19.32
CA SER A 48 -3.35 -14.90 17.94
C SER A 48 -3.62 -13.41 17.83
N ALA A 49 -4.30 -12.83 18.83
CA ALA A 49 -4.56 -11.39 18.88
C ALA A 49 -3.27 -10.58 19.06
N ASN A 50 -2.37 -10.98 19.96
CA ASN A 50 -1.07 -10.32 20.14
C ASN A 50 -0.18 -10.44 18.90
N ASP A 51 -0.13 -11.58 18.25
CA ASP A 51 0.63 -11.78 17.00
C ASP A 51 0.12 -10.84 15.90
N TYR A 52 -1.20 -10.72 15.78
CA TYR A 52 -1.82 -9.77 14.85
C TYR A 52 -1.47 -8.31 15.15
N LEU A 53 -1.56 -7.90 16.43
CA LEU A 53 -1.23 -6.54 16.86
C LEU A 53 0.25 -6.22 16.64
N ASN A 54 1.15 -7.15 16.92
CA ASN A 54 2.58 -7.00 16.69
C ASN A 54 2.90 -6.86 15.19
N ALA A 55 2.27 -7.67 14.34
CA ALA A 55 2.43 -7.58 12.89
C ALA A 55 1.90 -6.25 12.35
N LEU A 56 0.76 -5.80 12.85
CA LEU A 56 0.17 -4.50 12.49
C LEU A 56 1.09 -3.34 12.88
N HIS A 57 1.63 -3.37 14.10
CA HIS A 57 2.57 -2.35 14.60
C HIS A 57 3.87 -2.32 13.78
N ALA A 58 4.45 -3.48 13.49
CA ALA A 58 5.64 -3.58 12.65
C ALA A 58 5.41 -3.02 11.23
N ARG A 59 4.24 -3.26 10.67
CA ARG A 59 3.82 -2.69 9.38
C ARG A 59 3.72 -1.17 9.44
N GLU A 60 3.04 -0.63 10.45
CA GLU A 60 2.83 0.80 10.63
C GLU A 60 4.14 1.56 10.87
N GLN A 61 5.15 0.94 11.48
CA GLN A 61 6.47 1.54 11.65
C GLN A 61 7.21 1.80 10.33
N LYS A 62 6.85 1.12 9.24
CA LYS A 62 7.44 1.33 7.92
C LYS A 62 6.78 2.49 7.15
N TYR A 63 5.59 2.93 7.55
CA TYR A 63 4.86 3.99 6.86
C TYR A 63 5.58 5.33 6.82
N PRO A 64 6.25 5.81 7.90
CA PRO A 64 6.99 7.07 7.85
C PRO A 64 8.07 7.10 6.77
N ALA A 65 8.79 6.01 6.56
CA ALA A 65 9.79 5.91 5.49
C ALA A 65 9.15 6.02 4.10
N TYR A 66 8.02 5.37 3.86
CA TYR A 66 7.27 5.50 2.63
C TYR A 66 6.73 6.91 2.42
N MET A 67 6.15 7.51 3.45
CA MET A 67 5.65 8.89 3.38
C MET A 67 6.76 9.88 3.03
N ALA A 68 7.96 9.69 3.58
CA ALA A 68 9.12 10.52 3.29
C ALA A 68 9.54 10.43 1.82
N VAL A 69 9.66 9.21 1.26
CA VAL A 69 10.06 9.02 -0.15
C VAL A 69 8.98 9.45 -1.14
N LEU A 70 7.72 9.44 -0.73
CA LEU A 70 6.59 9.99 -1.50
C LEU A 70 6.45 11.52 -1.38
N GLN A 71 7.32 12.16 -0.59
CA GLN A 71 7.32 13.60 -0.33
C GLN A 71 6.00 14.13 0.24
N LEU A 72 5.33 13.31 1.04
CA LEU A 72 4.05 13.65 1.68
C LEU A 72 4.22 14.24 3.10
N GLY A 73 5.46 14.37 3.56
CA GLY A 73 5.79 14.95 4.87
C GLY A 73 5.62 13.95 6.03
N GLU A 74 5.61 14.50 7.24
CA GLU A 74 5.56 13.72 8.49
C GLU A 74 4.12 13.45 8.98
N ARG A 75 3.12 13.87 8.22
CA ARG A 75 1.72 13.61 8.57
C ARG A 75 1.39 12.11 8.56
N LYS A 76 0.40 11.73 9.34
CA LYS A 76 -0.12 10.36 9.29
C LYS A 76 -0.86 10.14 7.96
N PRO A 77 -0.73 8.95 7.35
CA PRO A 77 -1.49 8.63 6.16
C PRO A 77 -2.99 8.54 6.46
N SER A 78 -3.81 8.91 5.48
CA SER A 78 -5.26 8.70 5.56
C SER A 78 -5.61 7.21 5.46
N PRO A 79 -6.83 6.77 5.85
CA PRO A 79 -7.24 5.38 5.72
C PRO A 79 -7.13 4.81 4.31
N SER A 80 -7.39 5.61 3.29
CA SER A 80 -7.24 5.22 1.88
C SER A 80 -5.77 5.06 1.47
N GLU A 81 -4.90 5.94 1.95
CA GLU A 81 -3.45 5.86 1.73
C GLU A 81 -2.84 4.66 2.46
N GLU A 82 -3.29 4.37 3.69
CA GLU A 82 -2.84 3.21 4.45
C GLU A 82 -3.07 1.88 3.71
N LYS A 83 -4.13 1.76 2.94
CA LYS A 83 -4.40 0.56 2.12
C LYS A 83 -3.29 0.32 1.11
N TYR A 84 -2.82 1.37 0.44
CA TYR A 84 -1.68 1.27 -0.48
C TYR A 84 -0.40 0.94 0.25
N LEU A 85 -0.09 1.64 1.34
CA LEU A 85 1.12 1.44 2.12
C LEU A 85 1.18 0.02 2.69
N ALA A 86 0.07 -0.49 3.25
CA ALA A 86 -0.03 -1.85 3.75
C ALA A 86 0.23 -2.90 2.66
N ALA A 87 -0.35 -2.72 1.48
CA ALA A 87 -0.14 -3.60 0.34
C ALA A 87 1.34 -3.63 -0.09
N TRP A 88 2.02 -2.49 -0.11
CA TRP A 88 3.43 -2.40 -0.47
C TRP A 88 4.36 -3.04 0.56
N VAL A 89 4.04 -2.91 1.84
CA VAL A 89 4.75 -3.64 2.90
C VAL A 89 4.56 -5.15 2.74
N ASP A 90 3.34 -5.60 2.47
CA ASP A 90 3.03 -7.03 2.28
C ASP A 90 3.70 -7.61 1.03
N MET A 91 3.88 -6.82 -0.01
CA MET A 91 4.65 -7.18 -1.20
C MET A 91 6.17 -7.19 -0.97
N GLY A 92 6.65 -6.66 0.15
CA GLY A 92 8.06 -6.67 0.54
C GLY A 92 8.92 -5.59 -0.11
N PHE A 93 8.34 -4.48 -0.54
CA PHE A 93 9.11 -3.37 -1.13
C PHE A 93 9.84 -2.57 -0.05
N PRO A 94 11.17 -2.34 -0.21
CA PRO A 94 11.88 -1.36 0.60
C PRO A 94 11.51 0.07 0.15
N ALA A 95 11.76 1.06 1.02
CA ALA A 95 11.45 2.47 0.74
C ALA A 95 12.16 2.99 -0.52
N GLU A 96 13.39 2.53 -0.79
CA GLU A 96 14.17 2.91 -1.97
C GLU A 96 13.48 2.50 -3.28
N THR A 97 12.87 1.33 -3.31
CA THR A 97 12.12 0.86 -4.49
C THR A 97 10.83 1.65 -4.68
N VAL A 98 10.15 1.99 -3.60
CA VAL A 98 8.97 2.88 -3.63
C VAL A 98 9.35 4.27 -4.13
N ALA A 99 10.51 4.79 -3.76
CA ALA A 99 11.04 6.05 -4.28
C ALA A 99 11.23 6.03 -5.80
N LEU A 100 11.71 4.91 -6.35
CA LEU A 100 11.83 4.74 -7.80
C LEU A 100 10.47 4.71 -8.51
N ALA A 101 9.47 4.06 -7.90
CA ALA A 101 8.10 4.06 -8.43
C ALA A 101 7.47 5.46 -8.37
N TYR A 102 7.73 6.21 -7.31
CA TYR A 102 7.33 7.62 -7.18
C TYR A 102 7.93 8.47 -8.30
N ASP A 103 9.23 8.37 -8.51
CA ASP A 103 9.93 9.13 -9.55
C ASP A 103 9.36 8.85 -10.95
N LYS A 104 9.14 7.57 -11.29
CA LYS A 104 8.47 7.19 -12.55
C LYS A 104 7.05 7.74 -12.66
N THR A 105 6.31 7.76 -11.56
CA THR A 105 4.94 8.29 -11.54
C THR A 105 4.94 9.78 -11.84
N VAL A 106 5.79 10.54 -11.18
CA VAL A 106 5.89 12.00 -11.38
C VAL A 106 6.37 12.35 -12.78
N LEU A 107 7.35 11.63 -13.31
CA LEU A 107 7.83 11.84 -14.68
C LEU A 107 6.75 11.58 -15.73
N ARG A 108 5.87 10.61 -15.50
CA ARG A 108 4.82 10.25 -16.45
C ARG A 108 3.56 11.10 -16.32
N CYS A 109 3.15 11.35 -15.07
CA CYS A 109 1.88 12.01 -14.76
C CYS A 109 2.04 13.50 -14.42
N HIS A 110 3.28 14.01 -14.25
CA HIS A 110 3.63 15.35 -13.79
C HIS A 110 3.14 15.69 -12.36
N GLU A 111 2.59 14.71 -11.68
CA GLU A 111 2.14 14.76 -10.29
C GLU A 111 2.14 13.35 -9.69
N PHE A 112 2.10 13.26 -8.36
CA PHE A 112 1.95 11.97 -7.70
C PHE A 112 0.52 11.46 -7.80
N LYS A 113 0.36 10.22 -8.28
CA LYS A 113 -0.91 9.50 -8.33
C LYS A 113 -0.77 8.13 -7.69
N TRP A 114 -1.51 7.90 -6.62
CA TRP A 114 -1.48 6.65 -5.86
C TRP A 114 -1.75 5.41 -6.72
N ALA A 115 -2.80 5.46 -7.52
CA ALA A 115 -3.19 4.34 -8.37
C ALA A 115 -2.12 4.00 -9.41
N TYR A 116 -1.48 5.00 -10.00
CA TYR A 116 -0.43 4.80 -11.00
C TYR A 116 0.84 4.23 -10.37
N CYS A 117 1.29 4.76 -9.24
CA CYS A 117 2.41 4.26 -8.47
C CYS A 117 2.17 2.81 -8.03
N ASN A 118 0.98 2.52 -7.52
CA ASN A 118 0.57 1.16 -7.15
C ASN A 118 0.60 0.19 -8.34
N GLY A 119 0.19 0.64 -9.51
CA GLY A 119 0.27 -0.15 -10.75
C GLY A 119 1.70 -0.53 -11.13
N ILE A 120 2.66 0.38 -10.96
CA ILE A 120 4.09 0.11 -11.17
C ILE A 120 4.59 -0.95 -10.19
N LEU A 121 4.31 -0.77 -8.89
CA LEU A 121 4.75 -1.69 -7.85
C LEU A 121 4.13 -3.07 -7.99
N LYS A 122 2.85 -3.17 -8.34
CA LYS A 122 2.19 -4.46 -8.63
C LYS A 122 2.86 -5.19 -9.79
N ARG A 123 3.17 -4.50 -10.87
CA ARG A 123 3.86 -5.08 -12.03
C ARG A 123 5.25 -5.59 -11.66
N TRP A 124 5.99 -4.84 -10.84
CA TRP A 124 7.29 -5.28 -10.34
C TRP A 124 7.17 -6.51 -9.43
N HIS A 125 6.18 -6.51 -8.56
CA HIS A 125 5.90 -7.67 -7.70
C HIS A 125 5.59 -8.94 -8.52
N GLU A 126 4.76 -8.84 -9.54
CA GLU A 126 4.42 -9.95 -10.46
C GLU A 126 5.66 -10.48 -11.20
N LYS A 127 6.63 -9.61 -11.49
CA LYS A 127 7.91 -9.98 -12.11
C LYS A 127 8.99 -10.43 -11.12
N GLY A 128 8.71 -10.41 -9.83
CA GLY A 128 9.67 -10.74 -8.76
C GLY A 128 10.73 -9.68 -8.52
N LEU A 129 10.51 -8.44 -8.93
CA LEU A 129 11.44 -7.32 -8.81
C LEU A 129 11.09 -6.49 -7.56
N HIS A 130 11.90 -6.60 -6.50
CA HIS A 130 11.63 -5.91 -5.23
C HIS A 130 12.73 -4.96 -4.80
N THR A 131 13.97 -5.16 -5.25
CA THR A 131 15.12 -4.31 -4.90
C THR A 131 15.37 -3.25 -5.99
N PRO A 132 16.01 -2.12 -5.65
CA PRO A 132 16.38 -1.12 -6.65
C PRO A 132 17.25 -1.67 -7.79
N ALA A 133 18.16 -2.60 -7.48
CA ALA A 133 19.02 -3.24 -8.49
C ALA A 133 18.20 -4.10 -9.48
N GLU A 134 17.23 -4.87 -8.98
CA GLU A 134 16.35 -5.69 -9.82
C GLU A 134 15.45 -4.83 -10.72
N THR A 135 14.90 -3.73 -10.18
CA THR A 135 14.06 -2.81 -10.96
C THR A 135 14.86 -2.01 -12.00
N ALA A 136 16.12 -1.71 -11.73
CA ALA A 136 17.03 -1.09 -12.69
C ALA A 136 17.31 -1.99 -13.91
N ALA A 137 17.39 -3.30 -13.69
CA ALA A 137 17.56 -4.28 -14.78
C ALA A 137 16.36 -4.30 -15.74
N GLU A 138 15.13 -4.07 -15.26
CA GLU A 138 13.95 -3.92 -16.13
C GLU A 138 14.06 -2.71 -17.06
N ASN A 139 14.65 -1.60 -16.57
CA ASN A 139 14.82 -0.38 -17.36
C ASN A 139 15.90 -0.52 -18.42
N ALA A 140 16.86 -1.40 -18.21
CA ALA A 140 17.94 -1.71 -19.17
C ALA A 140 17.49 -2.71 -20.25
N ALA A 141 16.39 -3.44 -20.05
CA ALA A 141 15.84 -4.29 -21.10
C ALA A 141 15.32 -3.43 -22.27
N PRO A 142 15.65 -3.74 -23.52
CA PRO A 142 15.17 -2.98 -24.66
C PRO A 142 13.64 -2.95 -24.61
N LYS A 143 13.07 -1.74 -24.75
CA LYS A 143 11.64 -1.59 -25.00
C LYS A 143 11.31 -2.53 -26.14
N LYS A 144 10.43 -3.53 -25.92
CA LYS A 144 9.76 -4.18 -27.03
C LYS A 144 9.14 -3.04 -27.82
N GLU A 145 9.64 -2.86 -29.04
CA GLU A 145 9.04 -1.93 -29.99
C GLU A 145 7.54 -2.26 -30.02
N GLU A 146 6.72 -1.30 -29.59
CA GLU A 146 5.32 -1.34 -29.94
C GLU A 146 5.30 -1.48 -31.46
N LYS A 147 4.83 -2.61 -31.95
CA LYS A 147 4.49 -2.75 -33.36
C LYS A 147 3.61 -1.55 -33.68
N PRO A 148 3.97 -0.74 -34.68
CA PRO A 148 3.08 0.34 -35.10
C PRO A 148 1.73 -0.32 -35.37
N SER A 149 0.69 0.16 -34.70
CA SER A 149 -0.68 -0.22 -35.02
C SER A 149 -0.87 0.10 -36.48
N GLY A 150 -1.01 -0.95 -37.29
CA GLY A 150 -1.16 -0.83 -38.73
C GLY A 150 -2.28 0.16 -39.00
N GLY A 151 -1.92 1.30 -39.55
CA GLY A 151 -2.86 2.33 -39.95
C GLY A 151 -3.86 1.70 -40.92
N LYS A 152 -5.13 1.81 -40.57
CA LYS A 152 -6.30 1.41 -41.33
C LYS A 152 -6.48 2.22 -42.63
N ASN A 153 -5.46 2.50 -43.41
CA ASN A 153 -5.62 3.25 -44.64
C ASN A 153 -4.72 2.82 -45.78
N ASP A 154 -4.20 1.58 -45.76
CA ASP A 154 -3.37 1.09 -46.89
C ASP A 154 -4.19 0.61 -48.12
N TRP A 155 -5.50 0.47 -47.92
CA TRP A 155 -6.40 0.08 -49.03
C TRP A 155 -6.71 1.24 -50.01
N MET A 156 -6.53 2.49 -49.59
CA MET A 156 -6.78 3.67 -50.42
C MET A 156 -5.68 3.92 -51.46
N LYS A 157 -4.48 3.32 -51.29
CA LYS A 157 -3.38 3.49 -52.26
C LYS A 157 -3.53 2.66 -53.53
N GLN A 158 -4.50 1.75 -53.60
CA GLN A 158 -4.76 0.93 -54.77
C GLN A 158 -5.69 1.60 -55.82
N TYR A 159 -6.24 2.77 -55.49
CA TYR A 159 -7.22 3.45 -56.34
C TYR A 159 -6.79 4.87 -56.79
N LEU A 160 -5.51 5.18 -56.61
CA LEU A 160 -4.95 6.43 -57.15
C LEU A 160 -3.97 6.16 -58.31
#